data_913f3f27bdcd54ba25b6b04ddbb88b82
#
_entry.id   913f3f27bdcd54ba25b6b04ddbb88b82
#
_cell.length_a   1.000
_cell.length_b   1.000
_cell.length_c   1.000
_cell.angle_alpha   90.00
_cell.angle_beta   90.00
_cell.angle_gamma   90.00
#
_symmetry.space_group_name_H-M   'P 1'
#
loop_
_entity.id
_entity.type
_entity.pdbx_description
1 polymer ?
#
loop_
_entity_poly.entity_id
_entity_poly.type
_entity_poly.pdbx_seq_one_letter_code
_entity_poly.pdbx_strand_id
1 'polypeptide(L)'
;MLRIHFYEPYHIDNKMFEYVIIAAMYQGKWLFIKHRQRGCYELPAGKVENGESPDKSAARELSEETGAVDFSLIPVAAYCVDRDGNSGYGMLYYACVKKLGKIIDQDEIAEVGMFDEMPSNLTFREIQTALFNKVLDFHRGQNIIKNG
;
A
#
# COMPACT_ATOMS: atom_id res chain seq x y z
N MET A 1 23.32 1.32 -0.85
CA MET A 1 22.51 2.05 0.15
C MET A 1 21.10 2.27 -0.35
N LEU A 2 20.10 1.96 0.46
CA LEU A 2 18.71 2.16 0.11
C LEU A 2 18.31 3.61 0.30
N ARG A 3 17.69 4.21 -0.72
CA ARG A 3 17.12 5.56 -0.65
C ARG A 3 15.70 5.54 -1.16
N ILE A 4 14.82 6.28 -0.49
CA ILE A 4 13.43 6.42 -0.91
C ILE A 4 13.16 7.91 -1.06
N HIS A 5 12.68 8.29 -2.25
CA HIS A 5 12.31 9.66 -2.58
C HIS A 5 10.80 9.75 -2.77
N PHE A 6 10.17 10.78 -2.22
CA PHE A 6 8.74 11.02 -2.36
C PHE A 6 8.47 12.22 -3.25
N TYR A 7 7.38 12.14 -4.00
CA TYR A 7 6.92 13.19 -4.92
C TYR A 7 5.41 13.35 -4.75
N GLU A 8 4.87 14.48 -5.19
CA GLU A 8 3.43 14.64 -5.28
C GLU A 8 2.84 13.54 -6.17
N PRO A 9 1.62 13.02 -5.86
CA PRO A 9 1.08 11.84 -6.57
C PRO A 9 1.04 11.97 -8.09
N TYR A 10 0.71 13.16 -8.60
CA TYR A 10 0.53 13.37 -10.05
C TYR A 10 1.74 14.03 -10.71
N HIS A 11 2.86 14.11 -9.99
CA HIS A 11 4.09 14.70 -10.53
C HIS A 11 4.80 13.76 -11.52
N ILE A 12 4.59 12.46 -11.39
CA ILE A 12 5.23 11.42 -12.20
C ILE A 12 4.22 10.91 -13.24
N ASP A 13 4.67 10.77 -14.50
CA ASP A 13 3.85 10.21 -15.57
C ASP A 13 3.43 8.77 -15.23
N ASN A 14 2.16 8.44 -15.47
CA ASN A 14 1.61 7.11 -15.20
C ASN A 14 2.42 5.97 -15.80
N LYS A 15 3.06 6.20 -16.96
CA LYS A 15 3.89 5.19 -17.64
C LYS A 15 5.11 4.77 -16.84
N MET A 16 5.54 5.59 -15.89
CA MET A 16 6.75 5.33 -15.11
C MET A 16 6.49 4.41 -13.92
N PHE A 17 5.23 4.23 -13.51
CA PHE A 17 4.92 3.44 -12.34
C PHE A 17 5.01 1.94 -12.62
N GLU A 18 5.79 1.24 -11.79
CA GLU A 18 5.94 -0.22 -11.83
C GLU A 18 5.14 -0.90 -10.72
N TYR A 19 4.92 -0.19 -9.60
CA TYR A 19 4.34 -0.76 -8.39
C TYR A 19 3.28 0.13 -7.79
N VAL A 20 2.37 -0.50 -7.04
CA VAL A 20 1.42 0.18 -6.16
C VAL A 20 1.49 -0.46 -4.79
N ILE A 21 1.30 0.33 -3.74
CA ILE A 21 1.27 -0.15 -2.37
C ILE A 21 0.19 0.64 -1.62
N ILE A 22 -0.57 -0.05 -0.79
CA ILE A 22 -1.76 0.52 -0.16
C ILE A 22 -1.71 0.30 1.35
N ALA A 23 -1.83 1.39 2.12
CA ALA A 23 -2.12 1.28 3.54
C ALA A 23 -3.63 1.44 3.72
N ALA A 24 -4.29 0.37 4.11
CA ALA A 24 -5.75 0.29 4.17
C ALA A 24 -6.22 0.21 5.61
N MET A 25 -7.23 1.02 5.94
CA MET A 25 -7.85 1.01 7.25
C MET A 25 -9.26 0.42 7.16
N TYR A 26 -9.55 -0.51 8.08
CA TYR A 26 -10.84 -1.17 8.19
C TYR A 26 -11.22 -1.26 9.66
N GLN A 27 -12.36 -0.68 10.03
CA GLN A 27 -12.87 -0.67 11.42
C GLN A 27 -11.83 -0.16 12.43
N GLY A 28 -11.12 0.91 12.05
CA GLY A 28 -10.13 1.54 12.92
C GLY A 28 -8.79 0.81 13.02
N LYS A 29 -8.58 -0.23 12.22
CA LYS A 29 -7.36 -1.03 12.22
C LYS A 29 -6.69 -0.99 10.85
N TRP A 30 -5.37 -1.15 10.82
CA TRP A 30 -4.60 -1.25 9.59
C TRP A 30 -4.57 -2.69 9.10
N LEU A 31 -4.74 -2.89 7.81
CA LEU A 31 -4.70 -4.21 7.19
C LEU A 31 -3.29 -4.52 6.69
N PHE A 32 -2.74 -5.64 7.13
CA PHE A 32 -1.50 -6.19 6.61
C PHE A 32 -1.78 -7.61 6.14
N ILE A 33 -1.15 -8.01 5.04
CA ILE A 33 -1.32 -9.35 4.51
C ILE A 33 -0.10 -10.19 4.86
N LYS A 34 -0.31 -11.49 5.00
CA LYS A 34 0.77 -12.44 5.21
C LYS A 34 0.92 -13.27 3.95
N HIS A 35 2.05 -13.11 3.28
CA HIS A 35 2.34 -13.85 2.06
C HIS A 35 2.75 -15.27 2.42
N ARG A 36 2.18 -16.28 1.73
CA ARG A 36 2.45 -17.69 2.06
C ARG A 36 3.92 -18.06 2.00
N GLN A 37 4.60 -17.60 0.97
CA GLN A 37 6.01 -17.94 0.77
C GLN A 37 6.93 -17.19 1.71
N ARG A 38 6.69 -15.89 1.91
CA ARG A 38 7.56 -15.07 2.75
C ARG A 38 7.28 -15.23 4.24
N GLY A 39 6.06 -15.57 4.62
CA GLY A 39 5.71 -15.84 6.01
C GLY A 39 5.69 -14.63 6.94
N CYS A 40 5.85 -13.43 6.40
CA CYS A 40 5.86 -12.17 7.14
C CYS A 40 4.73 -11.27 6.66
N TYR A 41 4.42 -10.23 7.46
CA TYR A 41 3.38 -9.28 7.10
C TYR A 41 3.93 -8.19 6.19
N GLU A 42 3.06 -7.68 5.31
CA GLU A 42 3.39 -6.56 4.43
C GLU A 42 2.10 -5.82 4.08
N LEU A 43 2.23 -4.57 3.66
CA LEU A 43 1.12 -3.82 3.11
C LEU A 43 0.67 -4.46 1.79
N PRO A 44 -0.63 -4.45 1.48
CA PRO A 44 -1.09 -4.91 0.17
C PRO A 44 -0.37 -4.15 -0.94
N ALA A 45 0.10 -4.86 -1.95
CA ALA A 45 0.92 -4.29 -3.00
C ALA A 45 0.94 -5.18 -4.22
N GLY A 46 1.38 -4.63 -5.34
CA GLY A 46 1.58 -5.41 -6.55
C GLY A 46 2.14 -4.59 -7.69
N LYS A 47 2.30 -5.24 -8.83
CA LYS A 47 2.81 -4.61 -10.04
C LYS A 47 1.69 -4.00 -10.84
N VAL A 48 2.00 -2.86 -11.48
CA VAL A 48 1.10 -2.26 -12.47
C VAL A 48 1.19 -3.12 -13.73
N GLU A 49 0.06 -3.65 -14.17
CA GLU A 49 -0.02 -4.48 -15.36
C GLU A 49 -0.15 -3.61 -16.62
N ASN A 50 0.20 -4.19 -17.76
CA ASN A 50 0.10 -3.51 -19.05
C ASN A 50 -1.32 -2.96 -19.27
N GLY A 51 -1.39 -1.68 -19.59
CA GLY A 51 -2.67 -1.03 -19.87
C GLY A 51 -3.45 -0.58 -18.63
N GLU A 52 -2.96 -0.88 -17.42
CA GLU A 52 -3.57 -0.39 -16.20
C GLU A 52 -3.00 0.96 -15.78
N SER A 53 -3.86 1.83 -15.24
CA SER A 53 -3.38 2.98 -14.48
C SER A 53 -2.96 2.51 -13.07
N PRO A 54 -2.12 3.28 -12.36
CA PRO A 54 -1.81 2.93 -10.97
C PRO A 54 -3.06 2.80 -10.08
N ASP A 55 -4.06 3.66 -10.27
CA ASP A 55 -5.29 3.61 -9.50
C ASP A 55 -6.05 2.30 -9.71
N LYS A 56 -6.13 1.81 -10.94
CA LYS A 56 -6.75 0.52 -11.25
C LYS A 56 -5.98 -0.65 -10.65
N SER A 57 -4.66 -0.60 -10.74
CA SER A 57 -3.79 -1.62 -10.15
C SER A 57 -3.96 -1.67 -8.64
N ALA A 58 -4.03 -0.51 -7.98
CA ALA A 58 -4.21 -0.43 -6.53
C ALA A 58 -5.55 -1.04 -6.11
N ALA A 59 -6.63 -0.71 -6.81
CA ALA A 59 -7.95 -1.27 -6.51
C ALA A 59 -7.96 -2.79 -6.69
N ARG A 60 -7.37 -3.27 -7.77
CA ARG A 60 -7.29 -4.71 -8.06
C ARG A 60 -6.48 -5.45 -7.00
N GLU A 61 -5.28 -4.96 -6.69
CA GLU A 61 -4.40 -5.61 -5.70
C GLU A 61 -5.03 -5.60 -4.29
N LEU A 62 -5.66 -4.50 -3.91
CA LEU A 62 -6.33 -4.42 -2.61
C LEU A 62 -7.44 -5.46 -2.50
N SER A 63 -8.27 -5.59 -3.54
CA SER A 63 -9.34 -6.59 -3.56
C SER A 63 -8.79 -8.01 -3.57
N GLU A 64 -7.78 -8.28 -4.40
CA GLU A 64 -7.21 -9.63 -4.52
C GLU A 64 -6.55 -10.09 -3.22
N GLU A 65 -5.82 -9.20 -2.55
CA GLU A 65 -5.01 -9.57 -1.41
C GLU A 65 -5.73 -9.47 -0.07
N THR A 66 -6.74 -8.61 0.06
CA THR A 66 -7.45 -8.42 1.33
C THR A 66 -8.90 -8.88 1.31
N GLY A 67 -9.49 -9.01 0.13
CA GLY A 67 -10.93 -9.27 -0.01
C GLY A 67 -11.78 -8.01 0.10
N ALA A 68 -11.19 -6.83 0.06
CA ALA A 68 -11.95 -5.57 0.12
C ALA A 68 -12.91 -5.47 -1.06
N VAL A 69 -14.18 -5.15 -0.78
CA VAL A 69 -15.23 -5.03 -1.80
C VAL A 69 -15.86 -3.63 -1.85
N ASP A 70 -15.80 -2.88 -0.77
CA ASP A 70 -16.30 -1.50 -0.71
C ASP A 70 -15.23 -0.63 -0.04
N PHE A 71 -14.61 0.25 -0.82
CA PHE A 71 -13.50 1.06 -0.34
C PHE A 71 -13.28 2.29 -1.21
N SER A 72 -12.61 3.28 -0.63
CA SER A 72 -12.10 4.45 -1.36
C SER A 72 -10.57 4.43 -1.33
N LEU A 73 -9.96 4.93 -2.40
CA LEU A 73 -8.50 5.04 -2.55
C LEU A 73 -8.11 6.50 -2.72
N ILE A 74 -7.09 6.94 -1.97
CA ILE A 74 -6.54 8.27 -2.11
C ILE A 74 -5.03 8.13 -2.35
N PRO A 75 -4.51 8.66 -3.48
CA PRO A 75 -3.06 8.69 -3.69
C PRO A 75 -2.40 9.61 -2.67
N VAL A 76 -1.43 9.11 -1.95
CA VAL A 76 -0.70 9.87 -0.92
C VAL A 76 0.56 10.48 -1.48
N ALA A 77 1.33 9.70 -2.22
CA ALA A 77 2.60 10.14 -2.80
C ALA A 77 3.04 9.17 -3.89
N ALA A 78 3.74 9.69 -4.88
CA ALA A 78 4.58 8.85 -5.72
C ALA A 78 5.90 8.65 -4.98
N TYR A 79 6.56 7.53 -5.19
CA TYR A 79 7.86 7.28 -4.57
C TYR A 79 8.79 6.59 -5.55
N CYS A 80 10.08 6.76 -5.30
CA CYS A 80 11.14 6.07 -6.02
C CYS A 80 12.02 5.37 -5.02
N VAL A 81 12.22 4.07 -5.18
CA VAL A 81 13.17 3.30 -4.38
C VAL A 81 14.43 3.18 -5.21
N ASP A 82 15.54 3.67 -4.67
CA ASP A 82 16.84 3.57 -5.29
C ASP A 82 17.74 2.71 -4.40
N ARG A 83 18.20 1.60 -4.97
CA ARG A 83 19.14 0.70 -4.29
C ARG A 83 20.30 0.44 -5.22
N ASP A 84 21.46 1.03 -4.89
CA ASP A 84 22.73 0.80 -5.61
C ASP A 84 22.63 1.05 -7.13
N GLY A 85 21.95 2.15 -7.51
CA GLY A 85 21.78 2.54 -8.91
C GLY A 85 20.58 1.92 -9.60
N ASN A 86 19.89 0.97 -8.98
CA ASN A 86 18.64 0.41 -9.50
C ASN A 86 17.47 1.18 -8.88
N SER A 87 16.60 1.74 -9.72
CA SER A 87 15.46 2.52 -9.24
C SER A 87 14.16 2.04 -9.87
N GLY A 88 13.06 2.23 -9.13
CA GLY A 88 11.73 1.95 -9.61
C GLY A 88 10.73 2.88 -8.96
N TYR A 89 9.70 3.26 -9.71
CA TYR A 89 8.64 4.15 -9.23
C TYR A 89 7.42 3.36 -8.77
N GLY A 90 6.85 3.81 -7.67
CA GLY A 90 5.60 3.27 -7.14
C GLY A 90 4.65 4.38 -6.72
N MET A 91 3.37 4.06 -6.66
CA MET A 91 2.35 4.95 -6.10
C MET A 91 1.89 4.40 -4.76
N LEU A 92 1.89 5.25 -3.76
CA LEU A 92 1.46 4.93 -2.39
C LEU A 92 0.06 5.47 -2.16
N TYR A 93 -0.82 4.59 -1.65
CA TYR A 93 -2.22 4.91 -1.41
C TYR A 93 -2.60 4.76 0.05
N TYR A 94 -3.57 5.57 0.46
CA TYR A 94 -4.39 5.33 1.65
C TYR A 94 -5.74 4.81 1.19
N ALA A 95 -6.24 3.74 1.81
CA ALA A 95 -7.57 3.22 1.54
C ALA A 95 -8.42 3.22 2.80
N CYS A 96 -9.68 3.61 2.65
CA CYS A 96 -10.69 3.44 3.68
C CYS A 96 -11.62 2.32 3.22
N VAL A 97 -11.54 1.18 3.90
CA VAL A 97 -12.30 -0.03 3.55
C VAL A 97 -13.55 -0.08 4.43
N LYS A 98 -14.71 -0.23 3.80
CA LYS A 98 -16.00 -0.34 4.48
C LYS A 98 -16.47 -1.78 4.61
N LYS A 99 -16.07 -2.64 3.69
CA LYS A 99 -16.51 -4.04 3.68
C LYS A 99 -15.40 -4.95 3.18
N LEU A 100 -15.17 -6.03 3.93
CA LEU A 100 -14.27 -7.11 3.54
C LEU A 100 -15.08 -8.34 3.13
N GLY A 101 -14.70 -8.94 2.01
CA GLY A 101 -15.15 -10.24 1.60
C GLY A 101 -14.06 -11.28 1.79
N LYS A 102 -14.09 -12.32 1.01
CA LYS A 102 -13.07 -13.37 1.05
C LYS A 102 -11.84 -12.93 0.26
N ILE A 103 -10.67 -13.37 0.71
CA ILE A 103 -9.42 -13.19 -0.03
C ILE A 103 -9.56 -13.91 -1.37
N ILE A 104 -9.33 -13.19 -2.47
CA ILE A 104 -9.42 -13.75 -3.83
C ILE A 104 -8.16 -14.57 -4.14
N ASP A 105 -6.99 -14.01 -3.86
CA ASP A 105 -5.69 -14.64 -4.17
C ASP A 105 -5.23 -15.51 -3.00
N GLN A 106 -5.93 -16.63 -2.79
CA GLN A 106 -5.61 -17.55 -1.68
C GLN A 106 -4.34 -18.37 -1.91
N ASP A 107 -3.86 -18.42 -3.14
CA ASP A 107 -2.62 -19.13 -3.46
C ASP A 107 -1.39 -18.38 -2.92
N GLU A 108 -1.41 -17.06 -2.96
CA GLU A 108 -0.30 -16.23 -2.50
C GLU A 108 -0.49 -15.73 -1.06
N ILE A 109 -1.74 -15.46 -0.65
CA ILE A 109 -2.05 -14.81 0.62
C ILE A 109 -2.57 -15.83 1.63
N ALA A 110 -1.85 -15.97 2.75
CA ALA A 110 -2.23 -16.88 3.82
C ALA A 110 -3.31 -16.30 4.73
N GLU A 111 -3.18 -14.99 5.05
CA GLU A 111 -4.14 -14.33 5.93
C GLU A 111 -4.08 -12.82 5.80
N VAL A 112 -5.13 -12.15 6.26
CA VAL A 112 -5.18 -10.69 6.46
C VAL A 112 -5.24 -10.44 7.96
N GLY A 113 -4.27 -9.68 8.47
CA GLY A 113 -4.24 -9.28 9.87
C GLY A 113 -4.74 -7.85 10.04
N MET A 114 -5.31 -7.57 11.20
CA MET A 114 -5.78 -6.24 11.58
C MET A 114 -4.96 -5.74 12.76
N PHE A 115 -4.31 -4.59 12.60
CA PHE A 115 -3.33 -4.09 13.57
C PHE A 115 -3.59 -2.64 13.93
N ASP A 116 -3.36 -2.29 15.20
CA ASP A 116 -3.39 -0.88 15.64
C ASP A 116 -2.18 -0.11 15.13
N GLU A 117 -1.07 -0.79 15.00
CA GLU A 117 0.20 -0.23 14.52
C GLU A 117 0.89 -1.28 13.65
N MET A 118 1.98 -0.87 13.04
CA MET A 118 2.76 -1.74 12.18
C MET A 118 3.25 -2.97 12.95
N PRO A 119 3.01 -4.20 12.43
CA PRO A 119 3.52 -5.40 13.11
C PRO A 119 5.04 -5.46 13.09
N SER A 120 5.62 -6.18 14.04
CA SER A 120 7.07 -6.34 14.12
C SER A 120 7.64 -7.29 13.07
N ASN A 121 6.83 -8.23 12.59
CA ASN A 121 7.24 -9.27 11.64
C ASN A 121 6.94 -8.82 10.20
N LEU A 122 7.77 -7.90 9.67
CA LEU A 122 7.57 -7.31 8.35
C LEU A 122 8.55 -7.84 7.31
N THR A 123 8.02 -8.12 6.11
CA THR A 123 8.84 -8.29 4.90
C THR A 123 9.31 -6.90 4.46
N PHE A 124 10.55 -6.80 3.95
CA PHE A 124 11.11 -5.52 3.44
C PHE A 124 10.95 -4.37 4.43
N ARG A 125 11.38 -4.60 5.67
CA ARG A 125 11.10 -3.71 6.80
C ARG A 125 11.42 -2.24 6.54
N GLU A 126 12.59 -1.92 5.96
CA GLU A 126 12.99 -0.52 5.72
C GLU A 126 12.02 0.22 4.80
N ILE A 127 11.66 -0.43 3.70
CA ILE A 127 10.73 0.16 2.71
C ILE A 127 9.33 0.25 3.30
N GLN A 128 8.84 -0.84 3.89
CA GLN A 128 7.50 -0.88 4.49
C GLN A 128 7.33 0.18 5.56
N THR A 129 8.34 0.34 6.43
CA THR A 129 8.32 1.34 7.50
C THR A 129 8.25 2.75 6.95
N ALA A 130 9.09 3.08 5.96
CA ALA A 130 9.13 4.41 5.37
C ALA A 130 7.79 4.75 4.70
N LEU A 131 7.24 3.82 3.93
CA LEU A 131 5.98 4.04 3.23
C LEU A 131 4.80 4.15 4.20
N PHE A 132 4.74 3.28 5.20
CA PHE A 132 3.68 3.32 6.19
C PHE A 132 3.71 4.63 6.99
N ASN A 133 4.89 5.09 7.40
CA ASN A 133 5.03 6.36 8.11
C ASN A 133 4.56 7.54 7.27
N LYS A 134 4.79 7.50 5.96
CA LYS A 134 4.30 8.53 5.04
C LYS A 134 2.77 8.57 5.02
N VAL A 135 2.13 7.41 5.04
CA VAL A 135 0.66 7.33 5.11
C VAL A 135 0.15 7.79 6.48
N LEU A 136 0.84 7.46 7.57
CA LEU A 136 0.46 7.94 8.90
C LEU A 136 0.46 9.46 8.97
N ASP A 137 1.47 10.11 8.42
CA ASP A 137 1.54 11.58 8.37
C ASP A 137 0.37 12.16 7.58
N PHE A 138 0.07 11.58 6.44
CA PHE A 138 -1.08 11.96 5.61
C PHE A 138 -2.39 11.79 6.37
N HIS A 139 -2.59 10.65 7.01
CA HIS A 139 -3.80 10.31 7.75
C HIS A 139 -4.01 11.26 8.95
N ARG A 140 -2.95 11.59 9.68
CA ARG A 140 -3.00 12.56 10.78
C ARG A 140 -3.37 13.94 10.28
N GLY A 141 -2.80 14.36 9.16
CA GLY A 141 -3.12 15.65 8.52
C GLY A 141 -4.59 15.76 8.16
N GLN A 142 -5.17 14.71 7.61
CA GLN A 142 -6.60 14.67 7.28
C GLN A 142 -7.49 14.76 8.52
N ASN A 143 -7.13 14.06 9.59
CA ASN A 143 -7.87 14.10 10.84
C ASN A 143 -7.85 15.50 11.48
N ILE A 144 -6.72 16.18 11.42
CA ILE A 144 -6.60 17.57 11.91
C ILE A 144 -7.51 18.49 11.12
N ILE A 145 -7.54 18.36 9.79
CA ILE A 145 -8.39 19.18 8.92
C ILE A 145 -9.87 18.94 9.23
N LYS A 146 -10.28 17.68 9.43
CA LYS A 146 -11.66 17.31 9.76
C LYS A 146 -12.10 17.83 11.12
N ASN A 147 -11.18 17.88 12.09
CA ASN A 147 -11.46 18.26 13.47
C ASN A 147 -11.18 19.75 13.74
N GLY A 148 -10.57 20.41 12.79
CA GLY A 148 -10.29 21.83 12.87
C GLY A 148 -11.28 22.63 12.06
#